data_306229dea0c75c25822952053d7c25cf
#
_entry.id   306229dea0c75c25822952053d7c25cf
#
_cell.length_a   1.000
_cell.length_b   1.000
_cell.length_c   1.000
_cell.angle_alpha   90.00
_cell.angle_beta   90.00
_cell.angle_gamma   90.00
#
_symmetry.space_group_name_H-M   'P 1'
#
loop_
_entity.id
_entity.type
_entity.pdbx_description
1 polymer ?
#
loop_
_entity_poly.entity_id
_entity_poly.type
_entity_poly.pdbx_seq_one_letter_code
_entity_poly.pdbx_strand_id
1 'polypeptide(L)'
;MSKIETITKPKLSVVLASQNACRSVSECLGEIEKQRNEDAIEIIVVDNSIDGTQEIIARNFPNVKLVRASKDKFIPELWGIGINQSAGDYIAVTTTHFIPAKNWIAEILKKQEAEYAGVGGAIENDAQGGLVSWAVYFCRYSRYMLPFADEDAEDFAADNASYKRDGLDRVKQTMENGFWEVTVHQAMKKEKMSLLLTSDIVVYHHDSFTFRGFMRQRFWHGRQFGSTRASSIPTSKRAMFGLLSPLIPFILSLIHI
;
A
#
# COMPACT_ATOMS: atom_id res chain seq x y z
N MET A 1 -3.61 -30.73 32.10
CA MET A 1 -4.68 -30.31 31.18
C MET A 1 -4.12 -29.14 30.37
N SER A 2 -3.70 -29.38 29.13
CA SER A 2 -3.24 -28.34 28.24
C SER A 2 -4.44 -27.51 27.78
N LYS A 3 -4.40 -26.19 28.06
CA LYS A 3 -5.34 -25.27 27.44
C LYS A 3 -5.16 -25.37 25.93
N ILE A 4 -6.17 -25.88 25.24
CA ILE A 4 -6.30 -25.72 23.79
C ILE A 4 -6.55 -24.23 23.59
N GLU A 5 -5.53 -23.46 23.23
CA GLU A 5 -5.70 -22.12 22.72
C GLU A 5 -6.52 -22.23 21.43
N THR A 6 -7.77 -21.88 21.53
CA THR A 6 -8.63 -21.69 20.36
C THR A 6 -8.00 -20.55 19.57
N ILE A 7 -7.27 -20.85 18.49
CA ILE A 7 -6.76 -19.84 17.57
C ILE A 7 -7.98 -19.18 16.93
N THR A 8 -8.42 -18.07 17.50
CA THR A 8 -9.51 -17.27 16.92
C THR A 8 -8.99 -16.64 15.64
N LYS A 9 -9.76 -16.75 14.56
CA LYS A 9 -9.44 -16.11 13.27
C LYS A 9 -9.30 -14.60 13.48
N PRO A 10 -8.24 -13.94 13.00
CA PRO A 10 -8.11 -12.51 13.14
C PRO A 10 -9.23 -11.77 12.40
N LYS A 11 -9.72 -10.69 13.00
CA LYS A 11 -10.68 -9.80 12.33
C LYS A 11 -9.98 -8.94 11.27
N LEU A 12 -8.77 -8.48 11.56
CA LEU A 12 -7.97 -7.64 10.68
C LEU A 12 -6.56 -8.22 10.50
N SER A 13 -6.09 -8.31 9.26
CA SER A 13 -4.68 -8.52 8.93
C SER A 13 -4.07 -7.21 8.46
N VAL A 14 -3.06 -6.72 9.15
CA VAL A 14 -2.26 -5.57 8.72
C VAL A 14 -1.05 -6.09 7.95
N VAL A 15 -1.03 -5.88 6.63
CA VAL A 15 0.03 -6.32 5.73
C VAL A 15 0.91 -5.13 5.35
N LEU A 16 2.16 -5.17 5.76
CA LEU A 16 3.14 -4.14 5.46
C LEU A 16 4.18 -4.67 4.45
N ALA A 17 4.35 -3.94 3.35
CA ALA A 17 5.52 -4.13 2.51
C ALA A 17 6.67 -3.28 3.06
N SER A 18 7.87 -3.85 3.13
CA SER A 18 9.04 -3.21 3.71
C SER A 18 10.24 -3.32 2.78
N GLN A 19 10.88 -2.17 2.53
CA GLN A 19 12.11 -2.08 1.73
C GLN A 19 13.00 -0.96 2.23
N ASN A 20 14.13 -1.31 2.85
CA ASN A 20 15.13 -0.38 3.39
C ASN A 20 14.53 0.66 4.35
N ALA A 21 13.83 0.16 5.38
CA ALA A 21 13.04 0.97 6.30
C ALA A 21 13.64 1.01 7.73
N CYS A 22 14.96 0.80 7.90
CA CYS A 22 15.58 0.75 9.23
C CYS A 22 15.33 2.02 10.08
N ARG A 23 15.02 3.16 9.45
CA ARG A 23 14.75 4.43 10.15
C ARG A 23 13.29 4.59 10.58
N SER A 24 12.34 4.03 9.83
CA SER A 24 10.89 4.22 10.04
C SER A 24 10.17 3.01 10.63
N VAL A 25 10.71 1.81 10.44
CA VAL A 25 10.03 0.56 10.82
C VAL A 25 9.67 0.47 12.30
N SER A 26 10.53 0.97 13.18
CA SER A 26 10.27 0.94 14.63
C SER A 26 9.11 1.84 15.04
N GLU A 27 9.02 3.03 14.44
CA GLU A 27 7.93 3.96 14.71
C GLU A 27 6.62 3.45 14.11
N CYS A 28 6.65 3.01 12.85
CA CYS A 28 5.49 2.45 12.16
C CYS A 28 4.89 1.26 12.95
N LEU A 29 5.68 0.24 13.24
CA LEU A 29 5.20 -0.93 13.98
C LEU A 29 4.81 -0.59 15.41
N GLY A 30 5.54 0.34 16.05
CA GLY A 30 5.20 0.81 17.39
C GLY A 30 3.83 1.47 17.45
N GLU A 31 3.44 2.28 16.47
CA GLU A 31 2.11 2.90 16.42
C GLU A 31 1.01 1.86 16.11
N ILE A 32 1.29 0.84 15.30
CA ILE A 32 0.33 -0.25 15.05
C ILE A 32 0.14 -1.12 16.30
N GLU A 33 1.23 -1.51 16.97
CA GLU A 33 1.18 -2.35 18.18
C GLU A 33 0.43 -1.65 19.35
N LYS A 34 0.54 -0.33 19.49
CA LYS A 34 -0.23 0.44 20.49
C LYS A 34 -1.74 0.39 20.26
N GLN A 35 -2.18 0.15 19.03
CA GLN A 35 -3.59 0.05 18.64
C GLN A 35 -4.10 -1.40 18.63
N ARG A 36 -3.21 -2.36 18.89
CA ARG A 36 -3.54 -3.77 18.95
C ARG A 36 -4.33 -4.06 20.22
N ASN A 37 -5.66 -4.05 20.14
CA ASN A 37 -6.51 -4.60 21.17
C ASN A 37 -6.39 -6.14 21.17
N GLU A 38 -6.71 -6.79 22.30
CA GLU A 38 -6.55 -8.25 22.49
C GLU A 38 -7.30 -9.10 21.46
N ASP A 39 -8.21 -8.51 20.70
CA ASP A 39 -9.02 -9.20 19.72
C ASP A 39 -8.38 -9.20 18.31
N ALA A 40 -7.68 -10.31 18.02
CA ALA A 40 -7.58 -10.86 16.68
C ALA A 40 -7.05 -9.91 15.58
N ILE A 41 -5.99 -9.15 15.86
CA ILE A 41 -5.23 -8.44 14.82
C ILE A 41 -3.92 -9.17 14.59
N GLU A 42 -3.66 -9.61 13.35
CA GLU A 42 -2.36 -10.08 12.95
C GLU A 42 -1.60 -8.99 12.19
N ILE A 43 -0.29 -8.94 12.40
CA ILE A 43 0.60 -8.02 11.69
C ILE A 43 1.59 -8.86 10.90
N ILE A 44 1.64 -8.63 9.58
CA ILE A 44 2.52 -9.35 8.66
C ILE A 44 3.40 -8.32 7.97
N VAL A 45 4.71 -8.42 8.14
CA VAL A 45 5.68 -7.62 7.41
C VAL A 45 6.37 -8.51 6.38
N VAL A 46 6.23 -8.14 5.11
CA VAL A 46 6.99 -8.78 4.03
C VAL A 46 8.14 -7.86 3.65
N ASP A 47 9.35 -8.30 3.92
CA ASP A 47 10.55 -7.45 3.85
C ASP A 47 11.60 -8.02 2.90
N ASN A 48 12.16 -7.14 2.06
CA ASN A 48 13.29 -7.44 1.19
C ASN A 48 14.49 -6.48 1.38
N SER A 49 14.59 -5.87 2.55
CA SER A 49 15.62 -4.89 2.91
C SER A 49 17.02 -5.51 3.01
N ILE A 50 18.03 -4.64 2.89
CA ILE A 50 19.46 -4.98 3.08
C ILE A 50 20.14 -4.05 4.08
N ASP A 51 19.39 -3.27 4.84
CA ASP A 51 19.86 -2.17 5.71
C ASP A 51 19.69 -2.44 7.21
N GLY A 52 19.41 -3.69 7.62
CA GLY A 52 19.20 -4.05 9.02
C GLY A 52 17.72 -3.96 9.48
N THR A 53 16.79 -3.66 8.60
CA THR A 53 15.35 -3.61 8.91
C THR A 53 14.84 -4.92 9.51
N GLN A 54 15.24 -6.07 8.94
CA GLN A 54 14.79 -7.40 9.40
C GLN A 54 15.22 -7.72 10.82
N GLU A 55 16.45 -7.33 11.17
CA GLU A 55 17.03 -7.51 12.51
C GLU A 55 16.28 -6.66 13.54
N ILE A 56 15.91 -5.44 13.17
CA ILE A 56 15.10 -4.55 14.03
C ILE A 56 13.74 -5.17 14.30
N ILE A 57 13.04 -5.65 13.26
CA ILE A 57 11.73 -6.27 13.39
C ILE A 57 11.80 -7.52 14.27
N ALA A 58 12.73 -8.44 13.97
CA ALA A 58 12.86 -9.70 14.69
C ALA A 58 13.19 -9.51 16.18
N ARG A 59 13.98 -8.47 16.51
CA ARG A 59 14.37 -8.18 17.89
C ARG A 59 13.29 -7.47 18.68
N ASN A 60 12.63 -6.46 18.09
CA ASN A 60 11.78 -5.52 18.82
C ASN A 60 10.29 -5.85 18.73
N PHE A 61 9.88 -6.64 17.73
CA PHE A 61 8.47 -6.96 17.44
C PHE A 61 8.24 -8.48 17.29
N PRO A 62 8.41 -9.27 18.37
CA PRO A 62 8.34 -10.74 18.30
C PRO A 62 6.97 -11.28 17.91
N ASN A 63 5.91 -10.48 18.06
CA ASN A 63 4.54 -10.85 17.69
C ASN A 63 4.20 -10.53 16.23
N VAL A 64 5.10 -9.88 15.49
CA VAL A 64 4.95 -9.58 14.07
C VAL A 64 5.43 -10.76 13.25
N LYS A 65 4.60 -11.23 12.33
CA LYS A 65 4.98 -12.26 11.37
C LYS A 65 5.89 -11.64 10.30
N LEU A 66 7.20 -11.85 10.44
CA LEU A 66 8.18 -11.40 9.45
C LEU A 66 8.35 -12.45 8.34
N VAL A 67 8.08 -12.04 7.11
CA VAL A 67 8.28 -12.84 5.89
C VAL A 67 9.41 -12.23 5.08
N ARG A 68 10.48 -12.98 4.88
CA ARG A 68 11.61 -12.52 4.06
C ARG A 68 11.36 -12.80 2.60
N ALA A 69 11.52 -11.77 1.76
CA ALA A 69 11.35 -11.88 0.32
C ALA A 69 12.66 -11.62 -0.44
N SER A 70 12.70 -12.02 -1.71
CA SER A 70 13.85 -11.77 -2.58
C SER A 70 14.00 -10.26 -2.89
N LYS A 71 15.25 -9.81 -3.01
CA LYS A 71 15.62 -8.38 -3.20
C LYS A 71 15.08 -7.74 -4.49
N ASP A 72 14.75 -8.55 -5.48
CA ASP A 72 14.23 -8.14 -6.77
C ASP A 72 12.71 -7.88 -6.75
N LYS A 73 12.04 -8.20 -5.65
CA LYS A 73 10.61 -7.98 -5.48
C LYS A 73 10.28 -6.50 -5.29
N PHE A 74 9.16 -6.08 -5.90
CA PHE A 74 8.61 -4.74 -5.76
C PHE A 74 7.52 -4.70 -4.69
N ILE A 75 7.20 -3.52 -4.21
CA ILE A 75 6.17 -3.32 -3.16
C ILE A 75 4.86 -4.05 -3.47
N PRO A 76 4.26 -3.98 -4.69
CA PRO A 76 3.05 -4.73 -4.99
C PRO A 76 3.19 -6.26 -4.86
N GLU A 77 4.37 -6.80 -5.17
CA GLU A 77 4.63 -8.23 -5.00
C GLU A 77 4.75 -8.61 -3.51
N LEU A 78 5.37 -7.73 -2.69
CA LEU A 78 5.46 -7.92 -1.25
C LEU A 78 4.05 -7.89 -0.62
N TRP A 79 3.19 -6.94 -0.99
CA TRP A 79 1.79 -6.94 -0.57
C TRP A 79 1.08 -8.23 -0.96
N GLY A 80 1.22 -8.69 -2.22
CA GLY A 80 0.63 -9.94 -2.68
C GLY A 80 1.05 -11.15 -1.85
N ILE A 81 2.32 -11.25 -1.48
CA ILE A 81 2.84 -12.29 -0.59
C ILE A 81 2.17 -12.21 0.79
N GLY A 82 2.09 -11.02 1.37
CA GLY A 82 1.49 -10.81 2.70
C GLY A 82 0.00 -11.11 2.72
N ILE A 83 -0.75 -10.65 1.72
CA ILE A 83 -2.18 -10.92 1.55
C ILE A 83 -2.44 -12.43 1.46
N ASN A 84 -1.64 -13.17 0.68
CA ASN A 84 -1.77 -14.63 0.58
C ASN A 84 -1.44 -15.37 1.88
N GLN A 85 -0.70 -14.76 2.80
CA GLN A 85 -0.34 -15.34 4.09
C GLN A 85 -1.21 -14.84 5.26
N SER A 86 -2.14 -13.94 4.97
CA SER A 86 -3.05 -13.34 5.94
C SER A 86 -4.32 -14.19 6.13
N ALA A 87 -4.92 -14.12 7.32
CA ALA A 87 -6.11 -14.90 7.68
C ALA A 87 -7.34 -14.04 8.07
N GLY A 88 -7.17 -12.73 8.30
CA GLY A 88 -8.22 -11.82 8.74
C GLY A 88 -9.38 -11.67 7.77
N ASP A 89 -10.55 -11.30 8.31
CA ASP A 89 -11.73 -11.00 7.48
C ASP A 89 -11.57 -9.70 6.70
N TYR A 90 -10.81 -8.76 7.27
CA TYR A 90 -10.37 -7.53 6.62
C TYR A 90 -8.85 -7.55 6.45
N ILE A 91 -8.36 -6.88 5.43
CA ILE A 91 -6.94 -6.80 5.11
C ILE A 91 -6.59 -5.33 4.90
N ALA A 92 -5.80 -4.76 5.80
CA ALA A 92 -5.20 -3.45 5.61
C ALA A 92 -3.84 -3.60 4.94
N VAL A 93 -3.54 -2.75 3.96
CA VAL A 93 -2.25 -2.71 3.30
C VAL A 93 -1.61 -1.33 3.47
N THR A 94 -0.31 -1.33 3.73
CA THR A 94 0.51 -0.11 3.84
C THR A 94 1.98 -0.47 3.61
N THR A 95 2.88 0.49 3.80
CA THR A 95 4.32 0.23 3.86
C THR A 95 4.91 0.73 5.18
N THR A 96 6.09 0.26 5.52
CA THR A 96 6.80 0.67 6.75
C THR A 96 7.32 2.12 6.73
N HIS A 97 7.08 2.87 5.63
CA HIS A 97 7.38 4.29 5.50
C HIS A 97 6.19 5.19 5.86
N PHE A 98 5.05 4.61 6.23
CA PHE A 98 3.87 5.34 6.67
C PHE A 98 3.63 5.10 8.15
N ILE A 99 3.47 6.19 8.89
CA ILE A 99 3.16 6.14 10.32
C ILE A 99 1.64 6.29 10.47
N PRO A 100 0.92 5.28 10.99
CA PRO A 100 -0.52 5.37 11.17
C PRO A 100 -0.92 6.39 12.24
N ALA A 101 -2.03 7.08 12.04
CA ALA A 101 -2.67 7.87 13.10
C ALA A 101 -3.12 6.97 14.26
N LYS A 102 -3.28 7.55 15.46
CA LYS A 102 -3.56 6.81 16.71
C LYS A 102 -4.88 5.99 16.70
N ASN A 103 -5.81 6.32 15.82
CA ASN A 103 -7.11 5.67 15.65
C ASN A 103 -7.22 4.87 14.34
N TRP A 104 -6.12 4.66 13.63
CA TRP A 104 -6.10 4.09 12.28
C TRP A 104 -6.80 2.73 12.19
N ILE A 105 -6.49 1.80 13.10
CA ILE A 105 -7.13 0.47 13.14
C ILE A 105 -8.63 0.57 13.46
N ALA A 106 -8.99 1.42 14.41
CA ALA A 106 -10.40 1.60 14.80
C ALA A 106 -11.24 2.16 13.64
N GLU A 107 -10.71 3.16 12.92
CA GLU A 107 -11.42 3.73 11.77
C GLU A 107 -11.49 2.75 10.60
N ILE A 108 -10.45 1.94 10.34
CA ILE A 108 -10.52 0.85 9.35
C ILE A 108 -11.65 -0.11 9.69
N LEU A 109 -11.68 -0.64 10.91
CA LEU A 109 -12.71 -1.60 11.33
C LEU A 109 -14.11 -1.02 11.21
N LYS A 110 -14.30 0.23 11.63
CA LYS A 110 -15.57 0.96 11.52
C LYS A 110 -16.03 1.14 10.05
N LYS A 111 -15.12 1.58 9.16
CA LYS A 111 -15.46 1.79 7.73
C LYS A 111 -15.71 0.47 7.00
N GLN A 112 -15.05 -0.61 7.40
CA GLN A 112 -15.24 -1.94 6.83
C GLN A 112 -16.58 -2.60 7.22
N GLU A 113 -17.30 -2.06 8.20
CA GLU A 113 -18.68 -2.50 8.52
C GLU A 113 -19.68 -2.08 7.41
N ALA A 114 -19.37 -1.05 6.63
CA ALA A 114 -20.19 -0.63 5.49
C ALA A 114 -20.03 -1.58 4.28
N GLU A 115 -20.87 -1.41 3.25
CA GLU A 115 -20.90 -2.32 2.08
C GLU A 115 -19.81 -2.06 1.03
N TYR A 116 -18.70 -1.41 1.40
CA TYR A 116 -17.56 -1.20 0.51
C TYR A 116 -16.63 -2.41 0.49
N ALA A 117 -16.19 -2.82 -0.70
CA ALA A 117 -15.21 -3.90 -0.85
C ALA A 117 -13.79 -3.44 -0.52
N GLY A 118 -13.51 -2.16 -0.70
CA GLY A 118 -12.23 -1.53 -0.37
C GLY A 118 -12.42 -0.10 0.10
N VAL A 119 -11.57 0.33 1.03
CA VAL A 119 -11.58 1.66 1.62
C VAL A 119 -10.15 2.21 1.58
N GLY A 120 -9.96 3.35 0.92
CA GLY A 120 -8.73 4.13 0.91
C GLY A 120 -8.80 5.29 1.90
N GLY A 121 -7.67 5.68 2.45
CA GLY A 121 -7.59 6.76 3.44
C GLY A 121 -6.73 7.95 2.99
N ALA A 122 -6.71 8.96 3.83
CA ALA A 122 -5.88 10.15 3.67
C ALA A 122 -4.40 9.84 3.91
N ILE A 123 -3.56 10.50 3.14
CA ILE A 123 -2.11 10.42 3.27
C ILE A 123 -1.58 11.83 3.50
N GLU A 124 -1.08 12.08 4.70
CA GLU A 124 -0.48 13.34 5.09
C GLU A 124 1.04 13.27 5.06
N ASN A 125 1.71 14.41 5.00
CA ASN A 125 3.15 14.48 5.14
C ASN A 125 3.51 14.86 6.58
N ASP A 126 4.47 14.15 7.20
CA ASP A 126 4.92 14.45 8.55
C ASP A 126 5.81 15.71 8.67
N ALA A 127 6.02 16.41 7.57
CA ALA A 127 6.77 17.65 7.45
C ALA A 127 8.27 17.59 7.83
N GLN A 128 8.82 16.40 8.12
CA GLN A 128 10.26 16.28 8.51
C GLN A 128 11.21 16.33 7.31
N GLY A 129 10.68 16.20 6.09
CA GLY A 129 11.44 16.25 4.85
C GLY A 129 11.71 17.67 4.34
N GLY A 130 12.84 17.87 3.65
CA GLY A 130 13.13 19.10 2.92
C GLY A 130 12.27 19.27 1.65
N LEU A 131 12.54 20.30 0.85
CA LEU A 131 11.78 20.65 -0.36
C LEU A 131 11.60 19.48 -1.32
N VAL A 132 12.58 18.59 -1.45
CA VAL A 132 12.48 17.42 -2.33
C VAL A 132 11.42 16.44 -1.81
N SER A 133 11.37 16.17 -0.51
CA SER A 133 10.37 15.28 0.09
C SER A 133 8.96 15.85 -0.09
N TRP A 134 8.77 17.15 0.10
CA TRP A 134 7.50 17.81 -0.17
C TRP A 134 7.10 17.74 -1.65
N ALA A 135 8.03 17.96 -2.58
CA ALA A 135 7.76 17.84 -4.02
C ALA A 135 7.36 16.40 -4.39
N VAL A 136 8.02 15.39 -3.80
CA VAL A 136 7.68 13.98 -3.99
C VAL A 136 6.29 13.67 -3.43
N TYR A 137 5.99 14.17 -2.22
CA TYR A 137 4.68 14.01 -1.59
C TYR A 137 3.57 14.60 -2.47
N PHE A 138 3.68 15.85 -2.90
CA PHE A 138 2.69 16.48 -3.78
C PHE A 138 2.55 15.74 -5.13
N CYS A 139 3.64 15.26 -5.70
CA CYS A 139 3.60 14.50 -6.95
C CYS A 139 2.86 13.17 -6.82
N ARG A 140 2.91 12.53 -5.65
CA ARG A 140 2.34 11.20 -5.43
C ARG A 140 0.99 11.21 -4.73
N TYR A 141 0.81 12.09 -3.75
CA TYR A 141 -0.25 11.98 -2.75
C TYR A 141 -1.13 13.22 -2.60
N SER A 142 -0.95 14.28 -3.41
CA SER A 142 -1.77 15.50 -3.31
C SER A 142 -3.28 15.24 -3.38
N ARG A 143 -3.72 14.20 -4.09
CA ARG A 143 -5.14 13.80 -4.16
C ARG A 143 -5.68 13.30 -2.81
N TYR A 144 -4.81 12.78 -1.95
CA TYR A 144 -5.17 12.17 -0.68
C TYR A 144 -4.87 13.06 0.52
N MET A 145 -4.45 14.30 0.26
CA MET A 145 -4.16 15.31 1.28
C MET A 145 -5.45 15.89 1.85
N LEU A 146 -5.53 16.00 3.17
CA LEU A 146 -6.65 16.65 3.85
C LEU A 146 -6.69 18.16 3.58
N PRO A 147 -7.89 18.80 3.55
CA PRO A 147 -9.20 18.21 3.78
C PRO A 147 -9.86 17.73 2.48
N PHE A 148 -10.58 16.61 2.54
CA PHE A 148 -11.52 16.18 1.51
C PHE A 148 -12.72 15.48 2.16
N ALA A 149 -13.85 15.40 1.46
CA ALA A 149 -15.03 14.68 1.91
C ALA A 149 -14.96 13.22 1.48
N ASP A 150 -15.62 12.34 2.22
CA ASP A 150 -15.79 10.94 1.82
C ASP A 150 -16.49 10.85 0.47
N GLU A 151 -15.98 10.01 -0.44
CA GLU A 151 -16.52 9.85 -1.79
C GLU A 151 -16.43 8.41 -2.28
N ASP A 152 -17.37 8.02 -3.15
CA ASP A 152 -17.23 6.81 -3.95
C ASP A 152 -16.04 6.98 -4.90
N ALA A 153 -15.09 6.05 -4.84
CA ALA A 153 -13.84 6.15 -5.58
C ALA A 153 -13.76 5.15 -6.75
N GLU A 154 -13.05 5.53 -7.79
CA GLU A 154 -12.63 4.59 -8.84
C GLU A 154 -11.35 3.87 -8.47
N ASP A 155 -10.45 4.56 -7.76
CA ASP A 155 -9.19 4.04 -7.24
C ASP A 155 -8.68 4.89 -6.06
N PHE A 156 -7.75 4.34 -5.30
CA PHE A 156 -7.00 5.02 -4.25
C PHE A 156 -5.62 4.36 -4.06
N ALA A 157 -4.72 5.04 -3.34
CA ALA A 157 -3.39 4.52 -3.07
C ALA A 157 -3.43 3.34 -2.08
N ALA A 158 -2.81 2.23 -2.44
CA ALA A 158 -2.68 1.07 -1.56
C ALA A 158 -1.78 1.34 -0.35
N ASP A 159 -1.00 2.42 -0.36
CA ASP A 159 -0.17 2.83 0.76
C ASP A 159 -0.99 3.12 2.04
N ASN A 160 -2.32 3.38 1.91
CA ASN A 160 -3.26 3.51 3.02
C ASN A 160 -4.63 2.98 2.62
N ALA A 161 -4.77 1.66 2.58
CA ALA A 161 -5.99 1.02 2.11
C ALA A 161 -6.37 -0.21 2.94
N SER A 162 -7.65 -0.55 2.94
CA SER A 162 -8.15 -1.79 3.53
C SER A 162 -9.21 -2.42 2.64
N TYR A 163 -9.35 -3.73 2.72
CA TYR A 163 -10.22 -4.52 1.84
C TYR A 163 -10.94 -5.60 2.61
N LYS A 164 -12.16 -5.95 2.19
CA LYS A 164 -12.81 -7.19 2.59
C LYS A 164 -12.15 -8.36 1.90
N ARG A 165 -11.91 -9.43 2.64
CA ARG A 165 -11.30 -10.65 2.10
C ARG A 165 -12.10 -11.24 0.95
N ASP A 166 -13.42 -11.34 1.11
CA ASP A 166 -14.30 -11.87 0.06
C ASP A 166 -14.23 -11.04 -1.23
N GLY A 167 -14.08 -9.71 -1.12
CA GLY A 167 -13.86 -8.83 -2.25
C GLY A 167 -12.54 -9.13 -2.98
N LEU A 168 -11.44 -9.33 -2.24
CA LEU A 168 -10.15 -9.70 -2.81
C LEU A 168 -10.17 -11.12 -3.41
N ASP A 169 -10.83 -12.06 -2.75
CA ASP A 169 -10.93 -13.44 -3.22
C ASP A 169 -11.66 -13.54 -4.57
N ARG A 170 -12.68 -12.71 -4.80
CA ARG A 170 -13.39 -12.64 -6.09
C ARG A 170 -12.51 -12.16 -7.24
N VAL A 171 -11.51 -11.34 -6.97
CA VAL A 171 -10.58 -10.81 -8.00
C VAL A 171 -9.16 -11.38 -7.88
N LYS A 172 -8.99 -12.48 -7.16
CA LYS A 172 -7.69 -13.08 -6.81
C LYS A 172 -6.77 -13.31 -8.01
N GLN A 173 -7.31 -13.64 -9.17
CA GLN A 173 -6.54 -13.85 -10.40
C GLN A 173 -5.74 -12.61 -10.83
N THR A 174 -6.21 -11.40 -10.48
CA THR A 174 -5.50 -10.17 -10.82
C THR A 174 -4.25 -9.94 -9.97
N MET A 175 -4.09 -10.71 -8.88
CA MET A 175 -2.99 -10.58 -7.92
C MET A 175 -1.90 -11.66 -8.08
N GLU A 176 -1.95 -12.51 -9.10
CA GLU A 176 -0.94 -13.58 -9.33
C GLU A 176 0.49 -13.06 -9.41
N ASN A 177 0.67 -11.87 -9.98
CA ASN A 177 1.96 -11.19 -10.13
C ASN A 177 2.13 -10.00 -9.14
N GLY A 178 1.47 -10.05 -8.00
CA GLY A 178 1.48 -9.00 -6.98
C GLY A 178 0.19 -8.19 -6.91
N PHE A 179 0.04 -7.46 -5.83
CA PHE A 179 -1.12 -6.60 -5.59
C PHE A 179 -0.90 -5.22 -6.24
N TRP A 180 -1.29 -5.10 -7.50
CA TRP A 180 -1.28 -3.84 -8.24
C TRP A 180 -2.65 -3.16 -8.08
N GLU A 181 -2.73 -2.16 -7.21
CA GLU A 181 -3.99 -1.54 -6.77
C GLU A 181 -4.91 -1.13 -7.92
N VAL A 182 -4.37 -0.47 -8.95
CA VAL A 182 -5.15 -0.03 -10.12
C VAL A 182 -5.81 -1.21 -10.82
N THR A 183 -5.09 -2.34 -10.99
CA THR A 183 -5.61 -3.54 -11.64
C THR A 183 -6.68 -4.21 -10.78
N VAL A 184 -6.44 -4.29 -9.47
CA VAL A 184 -7.37 -4.86 -8.50
C VAL A 184 -8.65 -4.03 -8.43
N HIS A 185 -8.54 -2.70 -8.31
CA HIS A 185 -9.70 -1.80 -8.26
C HIS A 185 -10.53 -1.88 -9.55
N GLN A 186 -9.88 -1.89 -10.72
CA GLN A 186 -10.58 -2.07 -12.00
C GLN A 186 -11.34 -3.40 -12.07
N ALA A 187 -10.78 -4.48 -11.53
CA ALA A 187 -11.45 -5.77 -11.47
C ALA A 187 -12.63 -5.75 -10.48
N MET A 188 -12.45 -5.14 -9.29
CA MET A 188 -13.54 -4.95 -8.33
C MET A 188 -14.70 -4.16 -8.91
N LYS A 189 -14.41 -3.06 -9.64
CA LYS A 189 -15.45 -2.25 -10.31
C LYS A 189 -16.18 -3.04 -11.39
N LYS A 190 -15.49 -3.90 -12.18
CA LYS A 190 -16.15 -4.79 -13.15
C LYS A 190 -17.10 -5.78 -12.48
N GLU A 191 -16.76 -6.25 -11.28
CA GLU A 191 -17.62 -7.07 -10.42
C GLU A 191 -18.70 -6.26 -9.68
N LYS A 192 -18.88 -4.97 -10.02
CA LYS A 192 -19.83 -4.03 -9.40
C LYS A 192 -19.63 -3.84 -7.89
N MET A 193 -18.41 -3.99 -7.42
CA MET A 193 -18.05 -3.69 -6.04
C MET A 193 -17.77 -2.19 -5.88
N SER A 194 -18.24 -1.61 -4.77
CA SER A 194 -18.02 -0.20 -4.43
C SER A 194 -16.73 -0.01 -3.64
N LEU A 195 -16.05 1.10 -3.91
CA LEU A 195 -14.84 1.54 -3.24
C LEU A 195 -15.08 2.91 -2.61
N LEU A 196 -14.56 3.13 -1.40
CA LEU A 196 -14.68 4.40 -0.65
C LEU A 196 -13.31 5.05 -0.51
N LEU A 197 -13.22 6.35 -0.74
CA LEU A 197 -12.13 7.18 -0.25
C LEU A 197 -12.62 8.00 0.94
N THR A 198 -11.94 7.91 2.10
CA THR A 198 -12.37 8.56 3.34
C THR A 198 -11.24 9.39 3.97
N SER A 199 -11.63 10.51 4.56
CA SER A 199 -10.74 11.38 5.34
C SER A 199 -10.45 10.88 6.75
N ASP A 200 -11.18 9.87 7.25
CA ASP A 200 -11.10 9.41 8.64
C ASP A 200 -9.89 8.48 8.90
N ILE A 201 -9.44 7.75 7.88
CA ILE A 201 -8.31 6.83 7.96
C ILE A 201 -7.04 7.57 7.51
N VAL A 202 -6.13 7.89 8.43
CA VAL A 202 -4.98 8.76 8.15
C VAL A 202 -3.67 8.04 8.39
N VAL A 203 -2.73 8.18 7.45
CA VAL A 203 -1.31 7.85 7.65
C VAL A 203 -0.43 9.04 7.32
N TYR A 204 0.75 9.09 7.94
CA TYR A 204 1.74 10.13 7.71
C TYR A 204 2.92 9.57 6.93
N HIS A 205 3.20 10.14 5.78
CA HIS A 205 4.33 9.77 4.94
C HIS A 205 5.64 10.22 5.59
N HIS A 206 6.40 9.26 6.09
CA HIS A 206 7.66 9.46 6.80
C HIS A 206 8.84 8.95 5.96
N ASP A 207 9.18 9.68 4.91
CA ASP A 207 10.33 9.33 4.08
C ASP A 207 11.12 10.57 3.67
N SER A 208 12.42 10.42 3.57
CA SER A 208 13.33 11.46 3.10
C SER A 208 13.91 11.08 1.74
N PHE A 209 13.46 11.78 0.72
CA PHE A 209 13.95 11.56 -0.63
C PHE A 209 15.11 12.49 -0.99
N THR A 210 16.10 11.94 -1.67
CA THR A 210 16.99 12.73 -2.52
C THR A 210 16.41 12.79 -3.93
N PHE A 211 16.60 13.91 -4.63
CA PHE A 211 16.11 14.04 -6.01
C PHE A 211 16.59 12.91 -6.92
N ARG A 212 17.87 12.56 -6.84
CA ARG A 212 18.46 11.45 -7.62
C ARG A 212 17.84 10.10 -7.26
N GLY A 213 17.62 9.85 -5.97
CA GLY A 213 16.97 8.62 -5.48
C GLY A 213 15.55 8.49 -6.02
N PHE A 214 14.78 9.57 -5.94
CA PHE A 214 13.42 9.60 -6.48
C PHE A 214 13.36 9.38 -7.99
N MET A 215 14.21 10.06 -8.77
CA MET A 215 14.27 9.86 -10.22
C MET A 215 14.62 8.42 -10.60
N ARG A 216 15.57 7.81 -9.89
CA ARG A 216 15.93 6.40 -10.09
C ARG A 216 14.76 5.47 -9.76
N GLN A 217 14.08 5.70 -8.65
CA GLN A 217 12.90 4.92 -8.26
C GLN A 217 11.79 5.03 -9.30
N ARG A 218 11.48 6.24 -9.79
CA ARG A 218 10.46 6.46 -10.83
C ARG A 218 10.81 5.78 -12.14
N PHE A 219 12.08 5.82 -12.55
CA PHE A 219 12.53 5.13 -13.76
C PHE A 219 12.28 3.62 -13.68
N TRP A 220 12.70 2.98 -12.60
CA TRP A 220 12.49 1.53 -12.42
C TRP A 220 11.02 1.16 -12.30
N HIS A 221 10.26 1.91 -11.54
CA HIS A 221 8.82 1.70 -11.39
C HIS A 221 8.08 1.87 -12.74
N GLY A 222 8.40 2.92 -13.49
CA GLY A 222 7.82 3.16 -14.81
C GLY A 222 8.19 2.07 -15.82
N ARG A 223 9.43 1.58 -15.79
CA ARG A 223 9.88 0.46 -16.63
C ARG A 223 9.09 -0.81 -16.35
N GLN A 224 8.88 -1.14 -15.08
CA GLN A 224 8.13 -2.33 -14.69
C GLN A 224 6.65 -2.22 -15.06
N PHE A 225 6.01 -1.12 -14.69
CA PHE A 225 4.63 -0.86 -15.06
C PHE A 225 4.42 -0.89 -16.58
N GLY A 226 5.36 -0.28 -17.33
CA GLY A 226 5.35 -0.30 -18.78
C GLY A 226 5.50 -1.72 -19.35
N SER A 227 6.36 -2.56 -18.75
CA SER A 227 6.55 -3.94 -19.22
C SER A 227 5.30 -4.81 -18.99
N THR A 228 4.64 -4.66 -17.85
CA THR A 228 3.39 -5.35 -17.53
C THR A 228 2.27 -4.96 -18.49
N ARG A 229 2.09 -3.66 -18.76
CA ARG A 229 1.11 -3.19 -19.76
C ARG A 229 1.48 -3.60 -21.17
N ALA A 230 2.77 -3.57 -21.52
CA ALA A 230 3.22 -3.92 -22.86
C ALA A 230 2.88 -5.36 -23.23
N SER A 231 2.86 -6.30 -22.28
CA SER A 231 2.50 -7.70 -22.57
C SER A 231 1.07 -7.87 -23.10
N SER A 232 0.17 -6.94 -22.77
CA SER A 232 -1.26 -6.98 -23.12
C SER A 232 -1.64 -6.19 -24.37
N ILE A 233 -0.69 -5.47 -25.01
CA ILE A 233 -0.96 -4.65 -26.21
C ILE A 233 -0.18 -5.09 -27.45
N PRO A 234 -0.78 -4.96 -28.66
CA PRO A 234 -0.12 -5.30 -29.92
C PRO A 234 1.18 -4.53 -30.16
N THR A 235 2.14 -5.15 -30.86
CA THR A 235 3.46 -4.57 -31.12
C THR A 235 3.40 -3.21 -31.83
N SER A 236 2.45 -3.01 -32.75
CA SER A 236 2.23 -1.73 -33.45
C SER A 236 1.88 -0.60 -32.48
N LYS A 237 1.00 -0.85 -31.51
CA LYS A 237 0.64 0.13 -30.47
C LYS A 237 1.82 0.40 -29.53
N ARG A 238 2.65 -0.62 -29.22
CA ARG A 238 3.89 -0.42 -28.42
C ARG A 238 4.84 0.55 -29.10
N ALA A 239 5.08 0.35 -30.40
CA ALA A 239 5.93 1.23 -31.19
C ALA A 239 5.39 2.67 -31.22
N MET A 240 4.08 2.83 -31.43
CA MET A 240 3.42 4.14 -31.40
C MET A 240 3.60 4.83 -30.03
N PHE A 241 3.35 4.13 -28.91
CA PHE A 241 3.54 4.70 -27.59
C PHE A 241 5.00 5.06 -27.30
N GLY A 242 5.95 4.24 -27.76
CA GLY A 242 7.38 4.54 -27.66
C GLY A 242 7.76 5.82 -28.41
N LEU A 243 7.27 5.99 -29.63
CA LEU A 243 7.51 7.19 -30.44
C LEU A 243 6.85 8.46 -29.87
N LEU A 244 5.66 8.32 -29.28
CA LEU A 244 4.90 9.45 -28.72
C LEU A 244 5.29 9.79 -27.29
N SER A 245 6.01 8.90 -26.57
CA SER A 245 6.36 9.11 -25.17
C SER A 245 7.14 10.40 -24.88
N PRO A 246 8.06 10.90 -25.74
CA PRO A 246 8.71 12.19 -25.51
C PRO A 246 7.76 13.40 -25.52
N LEU A 247 6.57 13.26 -26.11
CA LEU A 247 5.57 14.33 -26.16
C LEU A 247 4.72 14.42 -24.89
N ILE A 248 4.69 13.35 -24.07
CA ILE A 248 3.85 13.29 -22.86
C ILE A 248 4.11 14.47 -21.90
N PRO A 249 5.36 14.86 -21.57
CA PRO A 249 5.59 15.99 -20.67
C PRO A 249 5.00 17.31 -21.20
N PHE A 250 5.06 17.52 -22.53
CA PHE A 250 4.50 18.73 -23.15
C PHE A 250 2.97 18.71 -23.12
N ILE A 251 2.35 17.56 -23.40
CA ILE A 251 0.89 17.40 -23.33
C ILE A 251 0.39 17.63 -21.91
N LEU A 252 1.04 17.03 -20.92
CA LEU A 252 0.68 17.20 -19.50
C LEU A 252 0.85 18.64 -19.04
N SER A 253 1.91 19.35 -19.49
CA SER A 253 2.08 20.78 -19.20
C SER A 253 0.96 21.65 -19.75
N LEU A 254 0.42 21.30 -20.92
CA LEU A 254 -0.69 22.04 -21.54
C LEU A 254 -2.05 21.78 -20.85
N ILE A 255 -2.22 20.61 -20.23
CA ILE A 255 -3.46 20.26 -19.51
C ILE A 255 -3.52 20.91 -18.13
N HIS A 256 -2.36 21.25 -17.55
CA HIS A 256 -2.25 21.84 -16.20
C HIS A 256 -2.05 23.38 -16.21
N ILE A 257 -2.13 24.04 -17.36
CA ILE A 257 -2.19 25.48 -17.52
C ILE A 257 -3.66 25.90 -17.76
#